data_5645c233236ff08f804b5735d418723a
#
_entry.id   5645c233236ff08f804b5735d418723a
#
_cell.length_a   1.000
_cell.length_b   1.000
_cell.length_c   1.000
_cell.angle_alpha   90.00
_cell.angle_beta   90.00
_cell.angle_gamma   90.00
#
_symmetry.space_group_name_H-M   'P 1'
#
loop_
_entity.id
_entity.type
_entity.pdbx_description
1 polymer ?
#
loop_
_entity_poly.entity_id
_entity_poly.type
_entity_poly.pdbx_seq_one_letter_code
_entity_poly.pdbx_strand_id
1 'polypeptide(L)'
;MTRKLQDSISVDQVSGLFDALPDVSFFVKDRQSQFVHVNDCFVRLHGCSDASDMIGKQDFDFHPPALAAEYFAEDNRVMESGRPVYDQTELVTHHSGMPRWYLITKLPLSDSQSHIIGLAGVMRQIDQPGDNAPNDYQRLTPSLEYAFNNCCHNVSIPEMAERSDISTSQLQRDFRRLFRMSPGEYVMRLRLQLAQRQLINSNNAVGKIASDCGFFDQSHFTRAFRKHTGLAPSQYRSKAWKRNTPRE
;
A
#
# COMPACT_ATOMS: atom_id res chain seq x y z
N MET A 1 10.22 -41.37 5.05
CA MET A 1 10.68 -40.49 3.96
C MET A 1 10.02 -39.10 4.00
N THR A 2 8.75 -38.98 4.32
CA THR A 2 7.97 -37.72 4.36
C THR A 2 8.48 -36.68 5.37
N ARG A 3 8.92 -37.08 6.57
CA ARG A 3 9.43 -36.17 7.60
C ARG A 3 10.71 -35.41 7.21
N LYS A 4 11.61 -36.05 6.46
CA LYS A 4 12.87 -35.40 6.00
C LYS A 4 12.64 -34.29 4.98
N LEU A 5 11.57 -34.33 4.20
CA LEU A 5 11.25 -33.30 3.24
C LEU A 5 10.67 -32.06 3.93
N GLN A 6 9.81 -32.25 4.94
CA GLN A 6 9.20 -31.16 5.70
C GLN A 6 10.23 -30.34 6.50
N ASP A 7 11.29 -30.99 7.01
CA ASP A 7 12.36 -30.33 7.77
C ASP A 7 13.40 -29.62 6.87
N SER A 8 13.26 -29.73 5.53
CA SER A 8 14.27 -29.26 4.57
C SER A 8 13.78 -28.16 3.62
N ILE A 9 12.48 -27.80 3.67
CA ILE A 9 11.92 -26.75 2.81
C ILE A 9 12.13 -25.39 3.45
N SER A 10 12.91 -24.53 2.79
CA SER A 10 13.07 -23.14 3.22
C SER A 10 11.95 -22.22 2.71
N VAL A 11 11.70 -21.12 3.40
CA VAL A 11 10.77 -20.08 2.93
C VAL A 11 11.17 -19.57 1.55
N ASP A 12 12.46 -19.43 1.28
CA ASP A 12 12.99 -18.98 -0.03
C ASP A 12 12.65 -19.94 -1.17
N GLN A 13 12.66 -21.25 -0.91
CA GLN A 13 12.27 -22.24 -1.92
C GLN A 13 10.78 -22.19 -2.25
N VAL A 14 9.93 -21.95 -1.24
CA VAL A 14 8.48 -21.82 -1.44
C VAL A 14 8.15 -20.48 -2.09
N SER A 15 8.83 -19.42 -1.70
CA SER A 15 8.60 -18.09 -2.29
C SER A 15 8.95 -18.03 -3.77
N GLY A 16 9.97 -18.76 -4.21
CA GLY A 16 10.33 -18.87 -5.61
C GLY A 16 9.19 -19.39 -6.51
N LEU A 17 8.23 -20.14 -5.94
CA LEU A 17 7.01 -20.51 -6.68
C LEU A 17 6.11 -19.30 -6.94
N PHE A 18 6.05 -18.36 -5.99
CA PHE A 18 5.25 -17.14 -6.14
C PHE A 18 5.91 -16.12 -7.05
N ASP A 19 7.26 -16.12 -7.15
CA ASP A 19 7.99 -15.26 -8.10
C ASP A 19 7.70 -15.67 -9.56
N ALA A 20 7.40 -16.94 -9.80
CA ALA A 20 7.01 -17.44 -11.11
C ALA A 20 5.56 -17.09 -11.50
N LEU A 21 4.75 -16.57 -10.56
CA LEU A 21 3.36 -16.19 -10.80
C LEU A 21 3.28 -14.68 -11.00
N PRO A 22 2.96 -14.18 -12.21
CA PRO A 22 2.78 -12.77 -12.45
C PRO A 22 1.64 -12.23 -11.57
N ASP A 23 1.81 -11.02 -11.03
CA ASP A 23 0.81 -10.29 -10.26
C ASP A 23 0.39 -10.93 -8.91
N VAL A 24 1.16 -11.91 -8.43
CA VAL A 24 0.98 -12.49 -7.09
C VAL A 24 2.03 -11.92 -6.15
N SER A 25 1.59 -11.13 -5.19
CA SER A 25 2.43 -10.61 -4.12
C SER A 25 2.46 -11.60 -2.96
N PHE A 26 3.67 -11.92 -2.47
CA PHE A 26 3.89 -12.81 -1.34
C PHE A 26 4.73 -12.13 -0.27
N PHE A 27 4.36 -12.32 1.00
CA PHE A 27 5.11 -11.80 2.15
C PHE A 27 5.04 -12.75 3.34
N VAL A 28 6.05 -12.67 4.18
CA VAL A 28 6.11 -13.33 5.48
C VAL A 28 6.46 -12.30 6.54
N LYS A 29 5.77 -12.35 7.66
CA LYS A 29 6.02 -11.49 8.83
C LYS A 29 6.24 -12.34 10.07
N ASP A 30 7.09 -11.84 10.98
CA ASP A 30 7.30 -12.41 12.29
C ASP A 30 6.16 -12.02 13.29
N ARG A 31 6.30 -12.44 14.55
CA ARG A 31 5.32 -12.13 15.60
C ARG A 31 5.22 -10.65 15.94
N GLN A 32 6.18 -9.85 15.57
CA GLN A 32 6.20 -8.41 15.71
C GLN A 32 5.65 -7.69 14.47
N SER A 33 5.06 -8.45 13.51
CA SER A 33 4.59 -7.95 12.21
C SER A 33 5.69 -7.26 11.39
N GLN A 34 6.97 -7.65 11.60
CA GLN A 34 8.08 -7.20 10.76
C GLN A 34 8.20 -8.12 9.54
N PHE A 35 8.41 -7.55 8.37
CA PHE A 35 8.65 -8.32 7.16
C PHE A 35 9.96 -9.11 7.29
N VAL A 36 9.89 -10.42 7.16
CA VAL A 36 11.05 -11.33 7.13
C VAL A 36 11.31 -11.88 5.74
N HIS A 37 10.30 -11.86 4.89
CA HIS A 37 10.41 -12.20 3.47
C HIS A 37 9.36 -11.48 2.65
N VAL A 38 9.72 -11.06 1.44
CA VAL A 38 8.81 -10.48 0.43
C VAL A 38 9.29 -10.88 -0.95
N ASN A 39 8.37 -11.10 -1.89
CA ASN A 39 8.74 -11.35 -3.28
C ASN A 39 8.81 -10.05 -4.09
N ASP A 40 9.36 -10.13 -5.30
CA ASP A 40 9.52 -8.98 -6.20
C ASP A 40 8.21 -8.26 -6.51
N CYS A 41 7.09 -8.99 -6.61
CA CYS A 41 5.79 -8.40 -6.85
C CYS A 41 5.35 -7.52 -5.67
N PHE A 42 5.57 -7.98 -4.44
CA PHE A 42 5.27 -7.22 -3.23
C PHE A 42 6.17 -5.99 -3.09
N VAL A 43 7.46 -6.11 -3.42
CA VAL A 43 8.42 -4.98 -3.47
C VAL A 43 7.93 -3.90 -4.44
N ARG A 44 7.56 -4.30 -5.67
CA ARG A 44 7.02 -3.37 -6.68
C ARG A 44 5.71 -2.72 -6.24
N LEU A 45 4.82 -3.46 -5.58
CA LEU A 45 3.55 -2.95 -5.05
C LEU A 45 3.78 -1.75 -4.12
N HIS A 46 4.82 -1.81 -3.29
CA HIS A 46 5.18 -0.76 -2.33
C HIS A 46 6.11 0.32 -2.91
N GLY A 47 6.56 0.18 -4.18
CA GLY A 47 7.47 1.13 -4.82
C GLY A 47 8.88 1.09 -4.26
N CYS A 48 9.26 -0.02 -3.64
CA CYS A 48 10.63 -0.30 -3.22
C CYS A 48 11.48 -0.79 -4.40
N SER A 49 12.78 -0.71 -4.27
CA SER A 49 13.72 -1.16 -5.30
C SER A 49 14.18 -2.59 -5.08
N ASP A 50 14.23 -3.02 -3.83
CA ASP A 50 14.75 -4.33 -3.43
C ASP A 50 14.04 -4.84 -2.16
N ALA A 51 14.03 -6.13 -1.94
CA ALA A 51 13.45 -6.75 -0.75
C ALA A 51 14.12 -6.27 0.55
N SER A 52 15.42 -5.98 0.53
CA SER A 52 16.15 -5.44 1.67
C SER A 52 15.65 -4.06 2.13
N ASP A 53 14.95 -3.33 1.26
CA ASP A 53 14.27 -2.09 1.64
C ASP A 53 13.10 -2.33 2.60
N MET A 54 12.60 -3.57 2.67
CA MET A 54 11.40 -3.93 3.44
C MET A 54 11.70 -4.84 4.64
N ILE A 55 12.71 -5.70 4.54
CA ILE A 55 13.03 -6.65 5.61
C ILE A 55 13.35 -5.92 6.93
N GLY A 56 12.76 -6.42 8.03
CA GLY A 56 12.88 -5.83 9.36
C GLY A 56 12.00 -4.61 9.62
N LYS A 57 11.24 -4.15 8.63
CA LYS A 57 10.29 -3.04 8.75
C LYS A 57 8.87 -3.55 8.95
N GLN A 58 7.97 -2.64 9.33
CA GLN A 58 6.54 -2.89 9.53
C GLN A 58 5.71 -2.11 8.50
N ASP A 59 4.41 -2.37 8.43
CA ASP A 59 3.48 -1.61 7.59
C ASP A 59 3.51 -0.11 7.88
N PHE A 60 3.84 0.30 9.10
CA PHE A 60 3.98 1.70 9.51
C PHE A 60 5.08 2.47 8.75
N ASP A 61 6.05 1.76 8.18
CA ASP A 61 7.11 2.37 7.37
C ASP A 61 6.66 2.69 5.94
N PHE A 62 5.56 2.07 5.48
CA PHE A 62 5.09 2.15 4.09
C PHE A 62 3.71 2.78 3.96
N HIS A 63 2.91 2.73 5.01
CA HIS A 63 1.51 3.16 5.00
C HIS A 63 1.24 4.26 6.03
N PRO A 64 0.18 5.06 5.84
CA PRO A 64 -0.29 5.99 6.88
C PRO A 64 -0.60 5.26 8.18
N PRO A 65 -0.34 5.89 9.35
CA PRO A 65 -0.49 5.23 10.64
C PRO A 65 -1.84 4.54 10.87
N ALA A 66 -2.94 5.15 10.43
CA ALA A 66 -4.27 4.59 10.61
C ALA A 66 -4.46 3.27 9.82
N LEU A 67 -3.99 3.22 8.57
CA LEU A 67 -4.07 2.04 7.72
C LEU A 67 -3.10 0.95 8.20
N ALA A 68 -1.87 1.34 8.54
CA ALA A 68 -0.88 0.43 9.10
C ALA A 68 -1.37 -0.22 10.41
N ALA A 69 -2.08 0.53 11.25
CA ALA A 69 -2.67 0.01 12.48
C ALA A 69 -3.77 -1.05 12.20
N GLU A 70 -4.53 -0.89 11.11
CA GLU A 70 -5.53 -1.89 10.69
C GLU A 70 -4.86 -3.20 10.24
N TYR A 71 -3.81 -3.11 9.41
CA TYR A 71 -3.03 -4.27 8.98
C TYR A 71 -2.38 -4.97 10.16
N PHE A 72 -1.78 -4.21 11.07
CA PHE A 72 -1.18 -4.75 12.29
C PHE A 72 -2.22 -5.45 13.19
N ALA A 73 -3.40 -4.87 13.37
CA ALA A 73 -4.47 -5.46 14.16
C ALA A 73 -5.03 -6.73 13.52
N GLU A 74 -5.10 -6.79 12.19
CA GLU A 74 -5.52 -7.99 11.47
C GLU A 74 -4.47 -9.10 11.55
N ASP A 75 -3.19 -8.77 11.34
CA ASP A 75 -2.07 -9.71 11.46
C ASP A 75 -2.04 -10.33 12.85
N ASN A 76 -2.22 -9.51 13.90
CA ASN A 76 -2.31 -10.02 15.28
C ASN A 76 -3.50 -10.94 15.47
N ARG A 77 -4.69 -10.62 14.94
CA ARG A 77 -5.85 -11.52 15.04
C ARG A 77 -5.59 -12.88 14.39
N VAL A 78 -4.92 -12.92 13.24
CA VAL A 78 -4.52 -14.17 12.58
C VAL A 78 -3.55 -14.96 13.45
N MET A 79 -2.52 -14.31 13.99
CA MET A 79 -1.53 -14.95 14.83
C MET A 79 -2.06 -15.40 16.20
N GLU A 80 -2.92 -14.60 16.84
CA GLU A 80 -3.51 -14.94 18.15
C GLU A 80 -4.57 -16.03 18.07
N SER A 81 -5.43 -15.97 17.02
CA SER A 81 -6.49 -16.97 16.84
C SER A 81 -5.97 -18.29 16.26
N GLY A 82 -4.82 -18.28 15.60
CA GLY A 82 -4.31 -19.41 14.84
C GLY A 82 -5.20 -19.79 13.65
N ARG A 83 -6.13 -18.92 13.27
CA ARG A 83 -7.10 -19.17 12.18
C ARG A 83 -6.68 -18.42 10.92
N PRO A 84 -6.60 -19.12 9.77
CA PRO A 84 -6.31 -18.45 8.51
C PRO A 84 -7.48 -17.55 8.07
N VAL A 85 -7.13 -16.52 7.31
CA VAL A 85 -8.06 -15.69 6.54
C VAL A 85 -7.88 -16.06 5.08
N TYR A 86 -8.98 -16.38 4.38
CA TYR A 86 -8.96 -16.75 2.98
C TYR A 86 -9.77 -15.76 2.15
N ASP A 87 -9.22 -15.41 0.99
CA ASP A 87 -9.88 -14.65 -0.08
C ASP A 87 -10.63 -13.40 0.42
N GLN A 88 -10.06 -12.71 1.39
CA GLN A 88 -10.58 -11.43 1.84
C GLN A 88 -10.33 -10.39 0.75
N THR A 89 -11.40 -9.73 0.31
CA THR A 89 -11.30 -8.67 -0.68
C THR A 89 -10.95 -7.35 0.00
N GLU A 90 -9.85 -6.74 -0.41
CA GLU A 90 -9.38 -5.45 0.10
C GLU A 90 -9.03 -4.49 -1.03
N LEU A 91 -9.27 -3.20 -0.77
CA LEU A 91 -8.83 -2.13 -1.64
C LEU A 91 -7.46 -1.63 -1.16
N VAL A 92 -6.42 -2.02 -1.87
CA VAL A 92 -5.05 -1.66 -1.54
C VAL A 92 -4.58 -0.51 -2.42
N THR A 93 -4.01 0.52 -1.81
CA THR A 93 -3.43 1.63 -2.56
C THR A 93 -2.04 1.23 -3.05
N HIS A 94 -1.93 1.02 -4.36
CA HIS A 94 -0.66 0.80 -5.03
C HIS A 94 0.29 2.00 -4.80
N HIS A 95 1.62 1.80 -4.84
CA HIS A 95 2.58 2.92 -4.74
C HIS A 95 2.29 4.03 -5.75
N SER A 96 1.58 3.71 -6.86
CA SER A 96 1.12 4.69 -7.85
C SER A 96 0.04 5.63 -7.35
N GLY A 97 -0.54 5.36 -6.20
CA GLY A 97 -1.70 6.08 -5.69
C GLY A 97 -3.02 5.51 -6.18
N MET A 98 -3.01 4.65 -7.22
CA MET A 98 -4.24 4.04 -7.71
C MET A 98 -4.68 2.93 -6.77
N PRO A 99 -5.90 3.00 -6.22
CA PRO A 99 -6.44 1.89 -5.46
C PRO A 99 -6.76 0.74 -6.43
N ARG A 100 -6.43 -0.47 -6.01
CA ARG A 100 -6.72 -1.71 -6.75
C ARG A 100 -7.28 -2.75 -5.82
N TRP A 101 -8.16 -3.56 -6.37
CA TRP A 101 -8.74 -4.66 -5.63
C TRP A 101 -7.77 -5.84 -5.54
N TYR A 102 -7.65 -6.38 -4.34
CA TYR A 102 -6.85 -7.57 -4.07
C TYR A 102 -7.68 -8.60 -3.32
N LEU A 103 -7.48 -9.86 -3.66
CA LEU A 103 -7.82 -10.97 -2.80
C LEU A 103 -6.62 -11.29 -1.94
N ILE A 104 -6.81 -11.31 -0.64
CA ILE A 104 -5.76 -11.51 0.35
C ILE A 104 -6.07 -12.78 1.13
N THR A 105 -5.08 -13.66 1.21
CA THR A 105 -5.10 -14.83 2.07
C THR A 105 -3.95 -14.72 3.06
N LYS A 106 -4.22 -14.90 4.35
CA LYS A 106 -3.21 -14.89 5.42
C LYS A 106 -3.28 -16.19 6.21
N LEU A 107 -2.14 -16.82 6.40
CA LEU A 107 -1.99 -18.07 7.14
C LEU A 107 -1.06 -17.85 8.33
N PRO A 108 -1.43 -18.30 9.55
CA PRO A 108 -0.48 -18.33 10.66
C PRO A 108 0.61 -19.37 10.39
N LEU A 109 1.84 -19.01 10.71
CA LEU A 109 3.00 -19.91 10.61
C LEU A 109 3.37 -20.44 11.99
N SER A 110 3.60 -21.75 12.08
CA SER A 110 3.98 -22.42 13.31
C SER A 110 5.33 -23.10 13.20
N ASP A 111 6.04 -23.18 14.30
CA ASP A 111 7.24 -24.01 14.43
C ASP A 111 6.88 -25.51 14.56
N SER A 112 7.90 -26.35 14.70
CA SER A 112 7.75 -27.81 14.88
C SER A 112 7.02 -28.20 16.17
N GLN A 113 6.88 -27.27 17.11
CA GLN A 113 6.17 -27.47 18.39
C GLN A 113 4.75 -26.88 18.37
N SER A 114 4.28 -26.44 17.19
CA SER A 114 2.97 -25.80 16.97
C SER A 114 2.80 -24.43 17.63
N HIS A 115 3.88 -23.74 18.01
CA HIS A 115 3.82 -22.37 18.46
C HIS A 115 3.75 -21.45 17.23
N ILE A 116 2.84 -20.49 17.24
CA ILE A 116 2.75 -19.49 16.18
C ILE A 116 3.99 -18.59 16.25
N ILE A 117 4.76 -18.55 15.17
CA ILE A 117 5.99 -17.75 15.04
C ILE A 117 5.86 -16.54 14.10
N GLY A 118 4.74 -16.46 13.38
CA GLY A 118 4.49 -15.38 12.43
C GLY A 118 3.29 -15.69 11.54
N LEU A 119 3.23 -15.05 10.41
CA LEU A 119 2.24 -15.31 9.36
C LEU A 119 2.84 -15.21 7.96
N ALA A 120 2.23 -15.88 6.99
CA ALA A 120 2.47 -15.66 5.58
C ALA A 120 1.20 -15.13 4.91
N GLY A 121 1.37 -14.26 3.93
CA GLY A 121 0.27 -13.70 3.16
C GLY A 121 0.53 -13.75 1.66
N VAL A 122 -0.55 -14.00 0.92
CA VAL A 122 -0.59 -13.93 -0.53
C VAL A 122 -1.64 -12.90 -0.93
N MET A 123 -1.29 -12.04 -1.86
CA MET A 123 -2.19 -11.04 -2.42
C MET A 123 -2.17 -11.16 -3.94
N ARG A 124 -3.34 -11.20 -4.56
CA ARG A 124 -3.46 -11.13 -6.02
C ARG A 124 -4.43 -10.04 -6.42
N GLN A 125 -4.04 -9.26 -7.42
CA GLN A 125 -4.93 -8.25 -7.97
C GLN A 125 -6.11 -8.90 -8.67
N ILE A 126 -7.29 -8.28 -8.53
CA ILE A 126 -8.51 -8.64 -9.25
C ILE A 126 -9.06 -7.40 -9.96
N ASP A 127 -9.67 -7.60 -11.14
CA ASP A 127 -10.19 -6.48 -11.94
C ASP A 127 -11.47 -5.91 -11.33
N GLN A 128 -12.28 -6.78 -10.74
CA GLN A 128 -13.50 -6.40 -10.04
C GLN A 128 -13.58 -7.13 -8.70
N PRO A 129 -14.09 -6.44 -7.67
CA PRO A 129 -14.35 -7.09 -6.40
C PRO A 129 -15.37 -8.21 -6.62
N GLY A 130 -15.05 -9.42 -6.18
CA GLY A 130 -15.98 -10.54 -6.19
C GLY A 130 -17.21 -10.28 -5.29
N ASP A 131 -18.19 -11.18 -5.34
CA ASP A 131 -19.44 -11.07 -4.56
C ASP A 131 -19.23 -10.93 -3.05
N ASN A 132 -18.04 -11.26 -2.54
CA ASN A 132 -17.66 -11.13 -1.14
C ASN A 132 -17.06 -9.75 -0.78
N ALA A 133 -16.83 -8.86 -1.75
CA ALA A 133 -16.38 -7.51 -1.41
C ALA A 133 -17.51 -6.73 -0.74
N PRO A 134 -17.22 -6.02 0.35
CA PRO A 134 -18.24 -5.16 0.95
C PRO A 134 -18.80 -4.19 -0.11
N ASN A 135 -20.11 -4.19 -0.30
CA ASN A 135 -20.84 -3.34 -1.27
C ASN A 135 -20.40 -1.85 -1.20
N ASP A 136 -19.98 -1.43 -0.02
CA ASP A 136 -19.53 -0.06 0.22
C ASP A 136 -18.28 0.34 -0.55
N TYR A 137 -17.32 -0.60 -0.70
CA TYR A 137 -16.11 -0.34 -1.49
C TYR A 137 -16.41 -0.31 -2.99
N GLN A 138 -17.25 -1.25 -3.46
CA GLN A 138 -17.66 -1.29 -4.88
C GLN A 138 -18.32 0.02 -5.28
N ARG A 139 -19.21 0.52 -4.43
CA ARG A 139 -19.92 1.79 -4.66
C ARG A 139 -18.97 2.97 -4.80
N LEU A 140 -17.84 2.99 -4.07
CA LEU A 140 -16.89 4.10 -4.11
C LEU A 140 -15.87 4.03 -5.25
N THR A 141 -15.78 2.91 -5.96
CA THR A 141 -14.82 2.76 -7.07
C THR A 141 -14.88 3.90 -8.09
N PRO A 142 -16.06 4.33 -8.60
CA PRO A 142 -16.13 5.45 -9.54
C PRO A 142 -15.62 6.79 -8.96
N SER A 143 -15.87 7.06 -7.67
CA SER A 143 -15.32 8.23 -6.97
C SER A 143 -13.79 8.19 -6.88
N LEU A 144 -13.22 7.01 -6.60
CA LEU A 144 -11.78 6.82 -6.46
C LEU A 144 -11.07 6.97 -7.81
N GLU A 145 -11.63 6.40 -8.87
CA GLU A 145 -11.12 6.52 -10.24
C GLU A 145 -11.17 7.97 -10.72
N TYR A 146 -12.28 8.67 -10.49
CA TYR A 146 -12.40 10.08 -10.82
C TYR A 146 -11.32 10.90 -10.09
N ALA A 147 -11.16 10.71 -8.79
CA ALA A 147 -10.15 11.40 -8.00
C ALA A 147 -8.74 11.12 -8.51
N PHE A 148 -8.43 9.86 -8.84
CA PHE A 148 -7.14 9.47 -9.37
C PHE A 148 -6.84 10.13 -10.73
N ASN A 149 -7.76 10.03 -11.67
CA ASN A 149 -7.60 10.55 -13.04
C ASN A 149 -7.52 12.08 -13.09
N ASN A 150 -8.09 12.76 -12.10
CA ASN A 150 -8.18 14.22 -12.06
C ASN A 150 -7.35 14.86 -10.93
N CYS A 151 -6.55 14.10 -10.16
CA CYS A 151 -5.87 14.62 -8.97
C CYS A 151 -4.96 15.82 -9.23
N CYS A 152 -4.37 15.93 -10.43
CA CYS A 152 -3.54 17.08 -10.83
C CYS A 152 -4.35 18.34 -11.21
N HIS A 153 -5.67 18.21 -11.32
CA HIS A 153 -6.60 19.29 -11.67
C HIS A 153 -7.49 19.64 -10.47
N ASN A 154 -8.54 20.41 -10.73
CA ASN A 154 -9.50 20.74 -9.69
C ASN A 154 -10.48 19.58 -9.48
N VAL A 155 -10.24 18.74 -8.46
CA VAL A 155 -11.15 17.66 -8.07
C VAL A 155 -12.31 18.23 -7.26
N SER A 156 -13.53 18.03 -7.78
CA SER A 156 -14.77 18.42 -7.10
C SER A 156 -15.27 17.28 -6.21
N ILE A 157 -15.38 17.53 -4.89
CA ILE A 157 -15.96 16.54 -3.96
C ILE A 157 -17.43 16.24 -4.27
N PRO A 158 -18.29 17.24 -4.62
CA PRO A 158 -19.63 16.96 -5.12
C PRO A 158 -19.64 16.03 -6.34
N GLU A 159 -18.76 16.25 -7.33
CA GLU A 159 -18.67 15.38 -8.50
C GLU A 159 -18.19 13.96 -8.15
N MET A 160 -17.25 13.82 -7.21
CA MET A 160 -16.89 12.51 -6.67
C MET A 160 -18.11 11.76 -6.12
N ALA A 161 -18.98 12.43 -5.37
CA ALA A 161 -20.19 11.85 -4.81
C ALA A 161 -21.18 11.44 -5.90
N GLU A 162 -21.37 12.29 -6.89
CA GLU A 162 -22.24 12.03 -8.05
C GLU A 162 -21.79 10.80 -8.85
N ARG A 163 -20.47 10.63 -9.06
CA ARG A 163 -19.91 9.45 -9.75
C ARG A 163 -20.25 8.12 -9.07
N SER A 164 -20.47 8.14 -7.79
CA SER A 164 -20.85 6.97 -6.98
C SER A 164 -22.34 6.93 -6.62
N ASP A 165 -23.15 7.81 -7.20
CA ASP A 165 -24.60 7.94 -6.95
C ASP A 165 -24.94 8.07 -5.45
N ILE A 166 -24.19 8.90 -4.74
CA ILE A 166 -24.37 9.17 -3.31
C ILE A 166 -24.28 10.67 -3.00
N SER A 167 -24.82 11.07 -1.85
CA SER A 167 -24.64 12.44 -1.36
C SER A 167 -23.20 12.71 -0.91
N THR A 168 -22.78 13.98 -0.97
CA THR A 168 -21.47 14.41 -0.44
C THR A 168 -21.27 14.02 1.03
N SER A 169 -22.32 14.09 1.83
CA SER A 169 -22.27 13.69 3.24
C SER A 169 -22.06 12.18 3.39
N GLN A 170 -22.68 11.38 2.52
CA GLN A 170 -22.46 9.92 2.51
C GLN A 170 -21.02 9.61 2.07
N LEU A 171 -20.52 10.25 1.01
CA LEU A 171 -19.15 10.10 0.56
C LEU A 171 -18.15 10.38 1.69
N GLN A 172 -18.34 11.48 2.43
CA GLN A 172 -17.47 11.81 3.56
C GLN A 172 -17.51 10.77 4.68
N ARG A 173 -18.69 10.23 5.01
CA ARG A 173 -18.82 9.17 6.03
C ARG A 173 -18.13 7.89 5.58
N ASP A 174 -18.36 7.48 4.34
CA ASP A 174 -17.78 6.26 3.78
C ASP A 174 -16.26 6.36 3.68
N PHE A 175 -15.72 7.48 3.21
CA PHE A 175 -14.27 7.69 3.18
C PHE A 175 -13.65 7.64 4.57
N ARG A 176 -14.26 8.27 5.57
CA ARG A 176 -13.77 8.21 6.97
C ARG A 176 -13.83 6.79 7.53
N ARG A 177 -14.90 6.06 7.24
CA ARG A 177 -15.10 4.69 7.70
C ARG A 177 -14.14 3.72 7.04
N LEU A 178 -13.99 3.78 5.71
CA LEU A 178 -13.26 2.79 4.90
C LEU A 178 -11.78 3.13 4.74
N PHE A 179 -11.44 4.41 4.63
CA PHE A 179 -10.07 4.87 4.37
C PHE A 179 -9.46 5.69 5.51
N ARG A 180 -10.22 5.90 6.60
CA ARG A 180 -9.80 6.71 7.77
C ARG A 180 -9.32 8.12 7.40
N MET A 181 -9.78 8.63 6.28
CA MET A 181 -9.48 9.97 5.80
C MET A 181 -10.70 10.57 5.08
N SER A 182 -10.69 11.89 4.87
CA SER A 182 -11.70 12.55 4.04
C SER A 182 -11.38 12.39 2.54
N PRO A 183 -12.37 12.59 1.63
CA PRO A 183 -12.10 12.61 0.19
C PRO A 183 -11.03 13.64 -0.21
N GLY A 184 -11.02 14.82 0.44
CA GLY A 184 -9.99 15.84 0.19
C GLY A 184 -8.58 15.42 0.61
N GLU A 185 -8.45 14.73 1.75
CA GLU A 185 -7.18 14.15 2.20
C GLU A 185 -6.71 13.05 1.24
N TYR A 186 -7.62 12.25 0.70
CA TYR A 186 -7.31 11.25 -0.31
C TYR A 186 -6.73 11.89 -1.58
N VAL A 187 -7.38 12.91 -2.13
CA VAL A 187 -6.86 13.68 -3.29
C VAL A 187 -5.48 14.27 -2.98
N MET A 188 -5.32 14.87 -1.81
CA MET A 188 -4.03 15.42 -1.38
C MET A 188 -2.94 14.35 -1.34
N ARG A 189 -3.26 13.15 -0.86
CA ARG A 189 -2.34 12.01 -0.84
C ARG A 189 -1.92 11.59 -2.23
N LEU A 190 -2.86 11.50 -3.19
CA LEU A 190 -2.55 11.19 -4.60
C LEU A 190 -1.54 12.20 -5.18
N ARG A 191 -1.77 13.50 -4.97
CA ARG A 191 -0.86 14.58 -5.39
C ARG A 191 0.55 14.42 -4.82
N LEU A 192 0.63 14.11 -3.52
CA LEU A 192 1.91 13.93 -2.84
C LEU A 192 2.67 12.71 -3.34
N GLN A 193 1.99 11.62 -3.63
CA GLN A 193 2.59 10.41 -4.20
C GLN A 193 3.14 10.66 -5.62
N LEU A 194 2.39 11.38 -6.47
CA LEU A 194 2.88 11.80 -7.79
C LEU A 194 4.11 12.69 -7.67
N ALA A 195 4.09 13.65 -6.72
CA ALA A 195 5.22 14.53 -6.49
C ALA A 195 6.47 13.78 -6.00
N GLN A 196 6.32 12.78 -5.14
CA GLN A 196 7.45 11.91 -4.72
C GLN A 196 8.12 11.25 -5.92
N ARG A 197 7.33 10.70 -6.85
CA ARG A 197 7.86 10.08 -8.07
C ARG A 197 8.57 11.08 -8.97
N GLN A 198 7.97 12.24 -9.21
CA GLN A 198 8.58 13.28 -10.03
C GLN A 198 9.89 13.78 -9.41
N LEU A 199 9.96 13.90 -8.08
CA LEU A 199 11.17 14.29 -7.37
C LEU A 199 12.31 13.27 -7.55
N ILE A 200 12.01 11.96 -7.61
CA ILE A 200 12.99 10.89 -7.80
C ILE A 200 13.40 10.78 -9.27
N ASN A 201 12.43 10.84 -10.18
CA ASN A 201 12.61 10.49 -11.58
C ASN A 201 12.88 11.69 -12.50
N SER A 202 12.93 12.90 -11.97
CA SER A 202 13.19 14.10 -12.77
C SER A 202 14.03 15.16 -12.06
N ASN A 203 14.69 16.00 -12.86
CA ASN A 203 15.41 17.19 -12.40
C ASN A 203 14.53 18.46 -12.38
N ASN A 204 13.22 18.33 -12.57
CA ASN A 204 12.32 19.47 -12.62
C ASN A 204 12.41 20.31 -11.34
N ALA A 205 12.28 21.63 -11.49
CA ALA A 205 12.22 22.54 -10.34
C ALA A 205 11.07 22.16 -9.40
N VAL A 206 11.28 22.30 -8.09
CA VAL A 206 10.29 21.95 -7.06
C VAL A 206 8.94 22.68 -7.28
N GLY A 207 9.02 23.95 -7.72
CA GLY A 207 7.81 24.74 -8.05
C GLY A 207 7.05 24.17 -9.24
N LYS A 208 7.77 23.69 -10.29
CA LYS A 208 7.14 23.04 -11.44
C LYS A 208 6.44 21.72 -11.02
N ILE A 209 7.13 20.90 -10.23
CA ILE A 209 6.53 19.67 -9.71
C ILE A 209 5.26 19.96 -8.88
N ALA A 210 5.29 21.01 -8.05
CA ALA A 210 4.12 21.43 -7.29
C ALA A 210 2.94 21.76 -8.21
N SER A 211 3.17 22.57 -9.25
CA SER A 211 2.14 22.93 -10.24
C SER A 211 1.63 21.71 -11.01
N ASP A 212 2.54 20.86 -11.51
CA ASP A 212 2.20 19.66 -12.29
C ASP A 212 1.40 18.62 -11.47
N CYS A 213 1.55 18.64 -10.14
CA CYS A 213 0.81 17.78 -9.20
C CYS A 213 -0.45 18.45 -8.63
N GLY A 214 -0.90 19.60 -9.15
CA GLY A 214 -2.14 20.25 -8.78
C GLY A 214 -2.11 21.03 -7.47
N PHE A 215 -0.93 21.45 -6.99
CA PHE A 215 -0.82 22.37 -5.87
C PHE A 215 -0.94 23.82 -6.34
N PHE A 216 -1.61 24.65 -5.53
CA PHE A 216 -1.80 26.05 -5.83
C PHE A 216 -0.47 26.82 -5.92
N ASP A 217 0.43 26.56 -4.96
CA ASP A 217 1.76 27.16 -4.92
C ASP A 217 2.80 26.22 -4.28
N GLN A 218 4.09 26.57 -4.46
CA GLN A 218 5.20 25.81 -3.92
C GLN A 218 5.24 25.79 -2.39
N SER A 219 4.76 26.82 -1.72
CA SER A 219 4.78 26.91 -0.26
C SER A 219 3.76 25.96 0.36
N HIS A 220 2.55 25.91 -0.22
CA HIS A 220 1.52 24.94 0.15
C HIS A 220 2.03 23.51 -0.07
N PHE A 221 2.58 23.24 -1.25
CA PHE A 221 3.20 21.95 -1.56
C PHE A 221 4.27 21.56 -0.54
N THR A 222 5.24 22.44 -0.27
CA THR A 222 6.37 22.14 0.64
C THR A 222 5.89 21.80 2.05
N ARG A 223 4.89 22.52 2.57
CA ARG A 223 4.29 22.23 3.89
C ARG A 223 3.57 20.88 3.91
N ALA A 224 2.73 20.62 2.91
CA ALA A 224 1.99 19.37 2.81
C ALA A 224 2.95 18.18 2.64
N PHE A 225 3.95 18.32 1.78
CA PHE A 225 4.95 17.28 1.50
C PHE A 225 5.78 16.95 2.74
N ARG A 226 6.27 17.99 3.47
CA ARG A 226 7.02 17.78 4.71
C ARG A 226 6.18 17.14 5.81
N LYS A 227 4.90 17.52 5.92
CA LYS A 227 3.97 16.89 6.87
C LYS A 227 3.77 15.40 6.55
N HIS A 228 3.74 15.04 5.27
CA HIS A 228 3.50 13.67 4.81
C HIS A 228 4.75 12.77 4.88
N THR A 229 5.93 13.32 4.51
CA THR A 229 7.18 12.52 4.34
C THR A 229 8.21 12.75 5.45
N GLY A 230 8.00 13.74 6.31
CA GLY A 230 8.99 14.19 7.30
C GLY A 230 10.11 15.05 6.71
N LEU A 231 10.25 15.16 5.39
CA LEU A 231 11.35 15.85 4.69
C LEU A 231 10.81 16.94 3.76
N ALA A 232 11.60 18.01 3.57
CA ALA A 232 11.32 18.96 2.51
C ALA A 232 11.54 18.30 1.12
N PRO A 233 10.84 18.74 0.04
CA PRO A 233 10.97 18.13 -1.29
C PRO A 233 12.39 18.03 -1.81
N SER A 234 13.22 19.07 -1.63
CA SER A 234 14.62 19.07 -2.02
C SER A 234 15.47 18.07 -1.24
N GLN A 235 15.24 17.95 0.07
CA GLN A 235 15.91 16.96 0.92
C GLN A 235 15.50 15.53 0.54
N TYR A 236 14.22 15.32 0.23
CA TYR A 236 13.70 14.03 -0.21
C TYR A 236 14.39 13.59 -1.51
N ARG A 237 14.47 14.47 -2.52
CA ARG A 237 15.21 14.26 -3.77
C ARG A 237 16.67 13.88 -3.51
N SER A 238 17.37 14.68 -2.72
CA SER A 238 18.80 14.45 -2.44
C SER A 238 19.05 13.12 -1.73
N LYS A 239 18.15 12.71 -0.83
CA LYS A 239 18.24 11.43 -0.13
C LYS A 239 18.03 10.25 -1.07
N ALA A 240 17.04 10.34 -1.97
CA ALA A 240 16.75 9.30 -2.95
C ALA A 240 17.92 9.12 -3.94
N TRP A 241 18.50 10.21 -4.42
CA TRP A 241 19.62 10.15 -5.38
C TRP A 241 20.89 9.58 -4.76
N LYS A 242 21.19 9.90 -3.48
CA LYS A 242 22.32 9.30 -2.77
C LYS A 242 22.18 7.78 -2.58
N ARG A 243 20.96 7.26 -2.56
CA ARG A 243 20.69 5.80 -2.47
C ARG A 243 20.88 5.09 -3.81
N ASN A 244 20.61 5.80 -4.93
CA ASN A 244 20.66 5.24 -6.27
C ASN A 244 22.04 5.42 -6.97
N THR A 245 22.99 6.11 -6.36
CA THR A 245 24.36 6.22 -6.88
C THR A 245 25.16 5.04 -6.34
N PRO A 246 25.72 4.16 -7.21
CA PRO A 246 26.60 3.08 -6.75
C PRO A 246 27.73 3.68 -5.92
N ARG A 247 28.04 3.10 -4.78
CA ARG A 247 29.28 3.41 -4.05
C ARG A 247 30.41 2.88 -4.89
N GLU A 248 31.27 3.80 -5.44
CA GLU A 248 32.57 3.46 -6.00
C GLU A 248 33.46 2.76 -4.97
#